data_b4bff37df0c707bbfd71218bb2e54b99
#
_entry.id   b4bff37df0c707bbfd71218bb2e54b99
#
_cell.length_a   1.000
_cell.length_b   1.000
_cell.length_c   1.000
_cell.angle_alpha   90.00
_cell.angle_beta   90.00
_cell.angle_gamma   90.00
#
_symmetry.space_group_name_H-M   'P 1'
#
loop_
_entity.id
_entity.type
_entity.pdbx_description
1 polymer ?
#
loop_
_entity_poly.entity_id
_entity_poly.type
_entity_poly.pdbx_seq_one_letter_code
_entity_poly.pdbx_strand_id
1 'polypeptide(L)'
;MSIFHIDLVISAMFLTAMVGNPIAVEMAQKVFGIEITWIDWFVAASVPGICLLLLIPYLLFKFYPPEIKHTPEAQVLADKALQEMGPMSRSEKVLFGVFIMLLALWATASFTHLNATLIAFIGLCILLCTRVLKWSDVTGEKKAWDTLIWVGGVIIMSDYLNRLGFIPWFAHILENQMVGVGMITAVVLSFVIYLYSHYFFASMSAHVTSMYAALITLGAAAGAPAFISSFVVAMASNICGCLTHFGTGPAPVYFGSGYVNQKTWWTIGFCISLLHIVIWLGVGGVWWHFLGYW
;
A
#
# COMPACT_ATOMS: atom_id res chain seq x y z
N MET A 1 -1.02 3.03 -18.41
CA MET A 1 -0.54 1.79 -17.74
C MET A 1 0.67 2.06 -16.82
N SER A 2 1.80 2.61 -17.33
CA SER A 2 3.00 2.82 -16.46
C SER A 2 2.70 3.63 -15.19
N ILE A 3 2.02 4.77 -15.31
CA ILE A 3 1.68 5.62 -14.16
C ILE A 3 0.85 4.86 -13.13
N PHE A 4 -0.15 4.09 -13.56
CA PHE A 4 -0.98 3.28 -12.68
C PHE A 4 -0.16 2.24 -11.88
N HIS A 5 0.73 1.50 -12.55
CA HIS A 5 1.56 0.51 -11.85
C HIS A 5 2.61 1.15 -10.95
N ILE A 6 3.14 2.32 -11.32
CA ILE A 6 4.04 3.12 -10.46
C ILE A 6 3.31 3.59 -9.21
N ASP A 7 2.07 4.06 -9.35
CA ASP A 7 1.22 4.48 -8.22
C ASP A 7 1.07 3.35 -7.18
N LEU A 8 0.84 2.12 -7.61
CA LEU A 8 0.77 0.95 -6.71
C LEU A 8 2.09 0.67 -6.00
N VAL A 9 3.22 0.80 -6.70
CA VAL A 9 4.54 0.60 -6.09
C VAL A 9 4.82 1.67 -5.05
N ILE A 10 4.54 2.95 -5.37
CA ILE A 10 4.71 4.06 -4.43
C ILE A 10 3.77 3.86 -3.22
N SER A 11 2.54 3.43 -3.44
CA SER A 11 1.60 3.11 -2.36
C SER A 11 2.13 2.02 -1.42
N ALA A 12 2.86 1.03 -1.96
CA ALA A 12 3.52 0.00 -1.16
C ALA A 12 4.76 0.53 -0.41
N MET A 13 5.49 1.51 -0.97
CA MET A 13 6.72 2.03 -0.37
C MET A 13 6.50 2.88 0.88
N PHE A 14 5.35 3.54 1.01
CA PHE A 14 5.09 4.49 2.10
C PHE A 14 3.90 4.06 2.95
N LEU A 15 4.10 3.91 4.25
CA LEU A 15 3.06 3.50 5.21
C LEU A 15 1.79 4.34 5.11
N THR A 16 1.92 5.63 4.89
CA THR A 16 0.80 6.59 4.88
C THR A 16 0.21 6.84 3.49
N ALA A 17 0.66 6.12 2.45
CA ALA A 17 0.20 6.34 1.09
C ALA A 17 -1.14 5.66 0.77
N MET A 18 -1.50 4.60 1.48
CA MET A 18 -2.74 3.85 1.28
C MET A 18 -3.39 3.49 2.61
N VAL A 19 -4.72 3.57 2.68
CA VAL A 19 -5.50 3.25 3.89
C VAL A 19 -5.26 1.84 4.41
N GLY A 20 -5.01 0.87 3.54
CA GLY A 20 -4.73 -0.52 3.91
C GLY A 20 -3.44 -0.70 4.71
N ASN A 21 -2.44 0.14 4.53
CA ASN A 21 -1.15 0.01 5.22
C ASN A 21 -1.26 0.22 6.74
N PRO A 22 -1.84 1.32 7.25
CA PRO A 22 -2.08 1.47 8.68
C PRO A 22 -2.97 0.37 9.26
N ILE A 23 -3.97 -0.12 8.50
CA ILE A 23 -4.82 -1.24 8.92
C ILE A 23 -3.97 -2.51 9.09
N ALA A 24 -3.08 -2.80 8.13
CA ALA A 24 -2.19 -3.95 8.19
C ALA A 24 -1.25 -3.88 9.42
N VAL A 25 -0.67 -2.70 9.70
CA VAL A 25 0.16 -2.48 10.89
C VAL A 25 -0.63 -2.69 12.18
N GLU A 26 -1.82 -2.12 12.28
CA GLU A 26 -2.70 -2.29 13.44
C GLU A 26 -3.07 -3.77 13.67
N MET A 27 -3.37 -4.50 12.59
CA MET A 27 -3.66 -5.93 12.68
C MET A 27 -2.42 -6.75 13.08
N ALA A 28 -1.23 -6.43 12.54
CA ALA A 28 0.02 -7.08 12.93
C ALA A 28 0.33 -6.87 14.41
N GLN A 29 0.10 -5.66 14.92
CA GLN A 29 0.24 -5.36 16.34
C GLN A 29 -0.73 -6.19 17.20
N LYS A 30 -1.99 -6.33 16.77
CA LYS A 30 -2.98 -7.13 17.50
C LYS A 30 -2.71 -8.62 17.49
N VAL A 31 -2.21 -9.16 16.38
CA VAL A 31 -1.94 -10.59 16.23
C VAL A 31 -0.62 -10.98 16.88
N PHE A 32 0.43 -10.20 16.71
CA PHE A 32 1.79 -10.57 17.11
C PHE A 32 2.39 -9.68 18.21
N GLY A 33 1.75 -8.56 18.55
CA GLY A 33 2.30 -7.58 19.49
C GLY A 33 3.50 -6.78 18.97
N ILE A 34 3.75 -6.80 17.66
CA ILE A 34 4.86 -6.07 17.04
C ILE A 34 4.46 -4.66 16.65
N GLU A 35 5.38 -3.73 16.76
CA GLU A 35 5.24 -2.38 16.26
C GLU A 35 6.06 -2.22 14.96
N ILE A 36 5.40 -1.81 13.88
CA ILE A 36 6.03 -1.51 12.60
C ILE A 36 5.98 0.00 12.42
N THR A 37 7.13 0.65 12.56
CA THR A 37 7.21 2.11 12.42
C THR A 37 7.20 2.55 10.95
N TRP A 38 6.96 3.84 10.71
CA TRP A 38 7.00 4.40 9.36
C TRP A 38 8.37 4.20 8.69
N ILE A 39 9.46 4.35 9.47
CA ILE A 39 10.81 4.18 8.95
C ILE A 39 11.13 2.71 8.64
N ASP A 40 10.72 1.77 9.50
CA ASP A 40 10.89 0.34 9.26
C ASP A 40 10.21 -0.06 7.95
N TRP A 41 8.96 0.41 7.76
CA TRP A 41 8.21 0.20 6.54
C TRP A 41 8.95 0.74 5.31
N PHE A 42 9.36 2.01 5.35
CA PHE A 42 10.05 2.66 4.23
C PHE A 42 11.38 1.97 3.90
N VAL A 43 12.21 1.68 4.91
CA VAL A 43 13.51 1.00 4.72
C VAL A 43 13.31 -0.39 4.13
N ALA A 44 12.35 -1.17 4.66
CA ALA A 44 12.06 -2.51 4.15
C ALA A 44 11.53 -2.50 2.71
N ALA A 45 10.73 -1.49 2.33
CA ALA A 45 10.15 -1.36 0.99
C ALA A 45 11.08 -0.69 -0.03
N SER A 46 12.12 0.04 0.39
CA SER A 46 12.90 0.94 -0.46
C SER A 46 13.57 0.23 -1.63
N VAL A 47 14.35 -0.81 -1.37
CA VAL A 47 15.14 -1.50 -2.41
C VAL A 47 14.25 -2.21 -3.43
N PRO A 48 13.31 -3.09 -3.03
CA PRO A 48 12.42 -3.74 -4.00
C PRO A 48 11.52 -2.73 -4.72
N GLY A 49 11.06 -1.68 -4.03
CA GLY A 49 10.27 -0.61 -4.62
C GLY A 49 11.02 0.16 -5.70
N ILE A 50 12.25 0.61 -5.42
CA ILE A 50 13.09 1.31 -6.41
C ILE A 50 13.36 0.42 -7.63
N CYS A 51 13.65 -0.87 -7.42
CA CYS A 51 13.80 -1.81 -8.53
C CYS A 51 12.56 -1.84 -9.42
N LEU A 52 11.37 -1.90 -8.84
CA LEU A 52 10.11 -1.90 -9.58
C LEU A 52 9.82 -0.57 -10.28
N LEU A 53 10.11 0.56 -9.63
CA LEU A 53 9.96 1.89 -10.24
C LEU A 53 10.79 2.05 -11.51
N LEU A 54 11.93 1.39 -11.60
CA LEU A 54 12.78 1.41 -12.79
C LEU A 54 12.36 0.35 -13.82
N LEU A 55 12.06 -0.87 -13.36
CA LEU A 55 11.78 -2.00 -14.24
C LEU A 55 10.41 -1.91 -14.91
N ILE A 56 9.37 -1.49 -14.19
CA ILE A 56 8.00 -1.46 -14.74
C ILE A 56 7.89 -0.52 -15.96
N PRO A 57 8.32 0.75 -15.91
CA PRO A 57 8.28 1.62 -17.06
C PRO A 57 9.12 1.09 -18.23
N TYR A 58 10.33 0.58 -17.93
CA TYR A 58 11.21 0.02 -18.95
C TYR A 58 10.56 -1.18 -19.66
N LEU A 59 10.03 -2.14 -18.91
CA LEU A 59 9.40 -3.32 -19.48
C LEU A 59 8.11 -2.98 -20.23
N LEU A 60 7.28 -2.11 -19.69
CA LEU A 60 6.08 -1.65 -20.39
C LEU A 60 6.42 -0.91 -21.68
N PHE A 61 7.42 -0.03 -21.67
CA PHE A 61 7.85 0.64 -22.90
C PHE A 61 8.38 -0.34 -23.95
N LYS A 62 9.08 -1.40 -23.52
CA LYS A 62 9.65 -2.40 -24.41
C LYS A 62 8.62 -3.37 -24.98
N PHE A 63 7.68 -3.87 -24.15
CA PHE A 63 6.73 -4.92 -24.54
C PHE A 63 5.34 -4.37 -24.94
N TYR A 64 5.00 -3.19 -24.49
CA TYR A 64 3.74 -2.50 -24.79
C TYR A 64 4.04 -1.01 -25.09
N PRO A 65 4.77 -0.73 -26.19
CA PRO A 65 5.17 0.64 -26.50
C PRO A 65 3.96 1.52 -26.82
N PRO A 66 4.00 2.82 -26.47
CA PRO A 66 2.93 3.75 -26.81
C PRO A 66 2.89 3.96 -28.34
N GLU A 67 1.70 4.14 -28.87
CA GLU A 67 1.49 4.47 -30.30
C GLU A 67 2.11 5.84 -30.63
N ILE A 68 1.94 6.82 -29.74
CA ILE A 68 2.52 8.16 -29.86
C ILE A 68 3.82 8.20 -29.07
N LYS A 69 4.95 8.27 -29.76
CA LYS A 69 6.29 8.30 -29.16
C LYS A 69 6.84 9.72 -28.99
N HIS A 70 6.35 10.67 -29.75
CA HIS A 70 6.78 12.06 -29.72
C HIS A 70 5.57 12.97 -29.57
N THR A 71 5.60 13.83 -28.58
CA THR A 71 4.57 14.81 -28.26
C THR A 71 5.18 16.20 -28.24
N PRO A 72 5.56 16.77 -29.42
CA PRO A 72 6.27 18.06 -29.48
C PRO A 72 5.45 19.22 -28.87
N GLU A 73 4.13 19.09 -28.89
CA GLU A 73 3.21 20.11 -28.33
C GLU A 73 3.07 20.01 -26.79
N ALA A 74 3.50 18.91 -26.17
CA ALA A 74 3.30 18.70 -24.73
C ALA A 74 4.00 19.77 -23.87
N GLN A 75 5.19 20.21 -24.30
CA GLN A 75 5.93 21.27 -23.60
C GLN A 75 5.21 22.61 -23.71
N VAL A 76 4.73 22.94 -24.90
CA VAL A 76 3.99 24.20 -25.13
C VAL A 76 2.68 24.23 -24.32
N LEU A 77 1.97 23.08 -24.26
CA LEU A 77 0.75 22.94 -23.45
C LEU A 77 1.05 23.06 -21.95
N ALA A 78 2.16 22.46 -21.49
CA ALA A 78 2.58 22.55 -20.09
C ALA A 78 2.99 23.98 -19.71
N ASP A 79 3.75 24.66 -20.56
CA ASP A 79 4.16 26.05 -20.33
C ASP A 79 2.95 26.99 -20.31
N LYS A 80 1.98 26.78 -21.20
CA LYS A 80 0.73 27.53 -21.22
C LYS A 80 -0.09 27.29 -19.93
N ALA A 81 -0.24 26.04 -19.52
CA ALA A 81 -0.94 25.69 -18.29
C ALA A 81 -0.23 26.31 -17.06
N LEU A 82 1.10 26.27 -17.01
CA LEU A 82 1.89 26.93 -15.94
C LEU A 82 1.70 28.44 -15.91
N GLN A 83 1.65 29.09 -17.08
CA GLN A 83 1.36 30.53 -17.16
C GLN A 83 -0.05 30.88 -16.71
N GLU A 84 -1.04 30.04 -17.06
CA GLU A 84 -2.44 30.20 -16.62
C GLU A 84 -2.59 30.00 -15.11
N MET A 85 -1.85 29.06 -14.51
CA MET A 85 -1.83 28.83 -13.06
C MET A 85 -1.19 29.98 -12.27
N GLY A 86 -0.23 30.68 -12.87
CA GLY A 86 0.49 31.77 -12.23
C GLY A 86 1.42 31.33 -11.08
N PRO A 87 1.90 32.28 -10.25
CA PRO A 87 2.78 31.97 -9.12
C PRO A 87 1.99 31.29 -7.98
N MET A 88 2.70 30.43 -7.24
CA MET A 88 2.14 29.73 -6.08
C MET A 88 1.40 30.68 -5.13
N SER A 89 0.14 30.39 -4.89
CA SER A 89 -0.71 31.07 -3.94
C SER A 89 -0.24 30.87 -2.48
N ARG A 90 -0.77 31.69 -1.56
CA ARG A 90 -0.50 31.51 -0.12
C ARG A 90 -0.95 30.13 0.37
N SER A 91 -2.10 29.66 -0.07
CA SER A 91 -2.67 28.36 0.32
C SER A 91 -1.80 27.18 -0.14
N GLU A 92 -1.28 27.24 -1.36
CA GLU A 92 -0.37 26.23 -1.91
C GLU A 92 0.96 26.20 -1.15
N LYS A 93 1.52 27.36 -0.81
CA LYS A 93 2.75 27.44 -0.01
C LYS A 93 2.55 26.84 1.40
N VAL A 94 1.42 27.11 2.04
CA VAL A 94 1.07 26.54 3.35
C VAL A 94 0.90 25.03 3.22
N LEU A 95 0.15 24.55 2.23
CA LEU A 95 -0.04 23.13 1.97
C LEU A 95 1.30 22.42 1.76
N PHE A 96 2.17 22.98 0.94
CA PHE A 96 3.51 22.44 0.69
C PHE A 96 4.35 22.39 1.98
N GLY A 97 4.33 23.47 2.77
CA GLY A 97 5.03 23.51 4.06
C GLY A 97 4.52 22.45 5.04
N VAL A 98 3.20 22.28 5.13
CA VAL A 98 2.58 21.22 5.95
C VAL A 98 2.98 19.83 5.46
N PHE A 99 2.99 19.60 4.15
CA PHE A 99 3.42 18.32 3.57
C PHE A 99 4.87 17.97 3.96
N ILE A 100 5.81 18.89 3.80
CA ILE A 100 7.21 18.69 4.20
C ILE A 100 7.32 18.44 5.72
N MET A 101 6.59 19.20 6.52
CA MET A 101 6.56 19.01 7.98
C MET A 101 6.05 17.61 8.35
N LEU A 102 4.97 17.13 7.72
CA LEU A 102 4.42 15.80 7.98
C LEU A 102 5.44 14.71 7.63
N LEU A 103 6.09 14.82 6.46
CA LEU A 103 7.14 13.86 6.07
C LEU A 103 8.30 13.85 7.09
N ALA A 104 8.76 15.02 7.53
CA ALA A 104 9.81 15.12 8.53
C ALA A 104 9.40 14.49 9.86
N LEU A 105 8.18 14.74 10.34
CA LEU A 105 7.65 14.17 11.58
C LEU A 105 7.49 12.65 11.49
N TRP A 106 7.01 12.12 10.38
CA TRP A 106 6.92 10.67 10.17
C TRP A 106 8.29 10.01 10.09
N ALA A 107 9.24 10.60 9.38
CA ALA A 107 10.62 10.10 9.31
C ALA A 107 11.34 10.11 10.66
N THR A 108 10.99 11.06 11.53
CA THR A 108 11.56 11.19 12.88
C THR A 108 10.70 10.57 13.97
N ALA A 109 9.62 9.87 13.63
CA ALA A 109 8.68 9.29 14.58
C ALA A 109 9.34 8.33 15.59
N SER A 110 10.36 7.57 15.16
CA SER A 110 11.15 6.69 16.02
C SER A 110 11.91 7.44 17.15
N PHE A 111 12.25 8.70 16.93
CA PHE A 111 12.91 9.54 17.95
C PHE A 111 11.93 10.36 18.77
N THR A 112 10.85 10.82 18.14
CA THR A 112 9.85 11.69 18.78
C THR A 112 8.77 10.89 19.52
N HIS A 113 8.68 9.59 19.27
CA HIS A 113 7.60 8.70 19.74
C HIS A 113 6.19 9.20 19.41
N LEU A 114 6.05 10.03 18.37
CA LEU A 114 4.76 10.52 17.92
C LEU A 114 4.08 9.45 17.05
N ASN A 115 2.84 9.16 17.37
CA ASN A 115 2.02 8.24 16.57
C ASN A 115 1.71 8.85 15.19
N ALA A 116 1.75 8.03 14.13
CA ALA A 116 1.51 8.47 12.76
C ALA A 116 0.14 9.17 12.57
N THR A 117 -0.88 8.70 13.28
CA THR A 117 -2.22 9.31 13.26
C THR A 117 -2.23 10.69 13.92
N LEU A 118 -1.54 10.84 15.04
CA LEU A 118 -1.40 12.15 15.71
C LEU A 118 -0.73 13.17 14.79
N ILE A 119 0.34 12.76 14.10
CA ILE A 119 1.04 13.60 13.11
C ILE A 119 0.07 14.05 12.01
N ALA A 120 -0.73 13.13 11.45
CA ALA A 120 -1.74 13.47 10.44
C ALA A 120 -2.77 14.48 10.96
N PHE A 121 -3.26 14.32 12.19
CA PHE A 121 -4.19 15.27 12.82
C PHE A 121 -3.54 16.65 13.05
N ILE A 122 -2.26 16.72 13.40
CA ILE A 122 -1.53 18.00 13.50
C ILE A 122 -1.56 18.72 12.15
N GLY A 123 -1.27 18.01 11.06
CA GLY A 123 -1.34 18.57 9.71
C GLY A 123 -2.75 19.08 9.36
N LEU A 124 -3.78 18.29 9.63
CA LEU A 124 -5.17 18.68 9.41
C LEU A 124 -5.55 19.94 10.23
N CYS A 125 -5.16 19.99 11.49
CA CYS A 125 -5.41 21.17 12.35
C CYS A 125 -4.74 22.43 11.77
N ILE A 126 -3.49 22.34 11.31
CA ILE A 126 -2.80 23.47 10.70
C ILE A 126 -3.53 23.95 9.45
N LEU A 127 -3.95 23.03 8.56
CA LEU A 127 -4.68 23.37 7.34
C LEU A 127 -6.03 24.04 7.64
N LEU A 128 -6.72 23.60 8.69
CA LEU A 128 -7.97 24.24 9.14
C LEU A 128 -7.72 25.63 9.77
N CYS A 129 -6.73 25.75 10.66
CA CYS A 129 -6.38 27.01 11.30
C CYS A 129 -5.90 28.07 10.30
N THR A 130 -5.17 27.65 9.28
CA THR A 130 -4.69 28.53 8.20
C THR A 130 -5.75 28.80 7.13
N ARG A 131 -6.94 28.20 7.26
CA ARG A 131 -8.07 28.30 6.32
C ARG A 131 -7.74 27.81 4.90
N VAL A 132 -6.75 26.94 4.76
CA VAL A 132 -6.48 26.22 3.51
C VAL A 132 -7.58 25.19 3.26
N LEU A 133 -8.04 24.52 4.34
CA LEU A 133 -9.25 23.70 4.36
C LEU A 133 -10.31 24.35 5.23
N LYS A 134 -11.58 24.12 4.88
CA LYS A 134 -12.74 24.47 5.69
C LYS A 134 -13.27 23.21 6.38
N TRP A 135 -13.97 23.39 7.49
CA TRP A 135 -14.62 22.29 8.19
C TRP A 135 -15.61 21.51 7.31
N SER A 136 -16.29 22.22 6.40
CA SER A 136 -17.17 21.61 5.40
C SER A 136 -16.45 20.63 4.47
N ASP A 137 -15.16 20.86 4.16
CA ASP A 137 -14.40 19.99 3.28
C ASP A 137 -14.10 18.66 4.01
N VAL A 138 -13.80 18.74 5.30
CA VAL A 138 -13.60 17.56 6.16
C VAL A 138 -14.89 16.77 6.32
N THR A 139 -16.00 17.43 6.68
CA THR A 139 -17.29 16.76 6.89
C THR A 139 -17.94 16.28 5.59
N GLY A 140 -17.61 16.90 4.46
CA GLY A 140 -18.09 16.54 3.13
C GLY A 140 -17.36 15.35 2.50
N GLU A 141 -16.21 14.92 3.04
CA GLU A 141 -15.45 13.78 2.49
C GLU A 141 -16.10 12.45 2.91
N LYS A 142 -17.18 12.06 2.20
CA LYS A 142 -17.97 10.87 2.51
C LYS A 142 -17.15 9.60 2.56
N LYS A 143 -16.18 9.45 1.65
CA LYS A 143 -15.34 8.24 1.60
C LYS A 143 -14.50 8.07 2.87
N ALA A 144 -13.99 9.15 3.46
CA ALA A 144 -13.25 9.10 4.71
C ALA A 144 -14.15 8.65 5.87
N TRP A 145 -15.37 9.19 5.96
CA TRP A 145 -16.33 8.82 7.00
C TRP A 145 -16.84 7.39 6.84
N ASP A 146 -17.14 6.94 5.63
CA ASP A 146 -17.50 5.54 5.35
C ASP A 146 -16.35 4.60 5.75
N THR A 147 -15.12 4.95 5.39
CA THR A 147 -13.94 4.19 5.77
C THR A 147 -13.80 4.10 7.29
N LEU A 148 -13.95 5.21 8.01
CA LEU A 148 -13.84 5.25 9.48
C LEU A 148 -14.84 4.28 10.12
N ILE A 149 -16.10 4.27 9.67
CA ILE A 149 -17.15 3.40 10.23
C ILE A 149 -16.87 1.93 9.93
N TRP A 150 -16.61 1.59 8.66
CA TRP A 150 -16.37 0.21 8.25
C TRP A 150 -15.09 -0.36 8.83
N VAL A 151 -13.99 0.36 8.75
CA VAL A 151 -12.69 -0.08 9.28
C VAL A 151 -12.74 -0.17 10.80
N GLY A 152 -13.34 0.82 11.48
CA GLY A 152 -13.52 0.77 12.93
C GLY A 152 -14.31 -0.47 13.37
N GLY A 153 -15.41 -0.79 12.68
CA GLY A 153 -16.20 -2.00 12.93
C GLY A 153 -15.39 -3.28 12.77
N VAL A 154 -14.61 -3.40 11.67
CA VAL A 154 -13.78 -4.59 11.41
C VAL A 154 -12.63 -4.72 12.41
N ILE A 155 -11.98 -3.61 12.80
CA ILE A 155 -10.93 -3.62 13.82
C ILE A 155 -11.49 -4.13 15.15
N ILE A 156 -12.67 -3.65 15.58
CA ILE A 156 -13.34 -4.13 16.78
C ILE A 156 -13.64 -5.64 16.69
N MET A 157 -14.18 -6.11 15.57
CA MET A 157 -14.44 -7.53 15.36
C MET A 157 -13.15 -8.37 15.40
N SER A 158 -12.06 -7.89 14.80
CA SER A 158 -10.76 -8.56 14.84
C SER A 158 -10.19 -8.65 16.26
N ASP A 159 -10.31 -7.57 17.06
CA ASP A 159 -9.93 -7.56 18.46
C ASP A 159 -10.73 -8.58 19.29
N TYR A 160 -12.05 -8.65 19.08
CA TYR A 160 -12.89 -9.63 19.74
C TYR A 160 -12.54 -11.06 19.32
N LEU A 161 -12.28 -11.33 18.05
CA LEU A 161 -11.84 -12.66 17.58
C LEU A 161 -10.54 -13.10 18.27
N ASN A 162 -9.61 -12.17 18.49
CA ASN A 162 -8.38 -12.45 19.23
C ASN A 162 -8.66 -12.73 20.69
N ARG A 163 -9.45 -11.88 21.38
CA ARG A 163 -9.82 -12.04 22.80
C ARG A 163 -10.63 -13.31 23.07
N LEU A 164 -11.48 -13.72 22.14
CA LEU A 164 -12.26 -14.95 22.22
C LEU A 164 -11.46 -16.21 21.88
N GLY A 165 -10.16 -16.06 21.56
CA GLY A 165 -9.28 -17.18 21.29
C GLY A 165 -9.39 -17.76 19.87
N PHE A 166 -10.17 -17.15 18.97
CA PHE A 166 -10.30 -17.64 17.60
C PHE A 166 -8.98 -17.58 16.84
N ILE A 167 -8.25 -16.46 16.93
CA ILE A 167 -6.96 -16.31 16.25
C ILE A 167 -5.91 -17.31 16.77
N PRO A 168 -5.70 -17.50 18.08
CA PRO A 168 -4.83 -18.55 18.60
C PRO A 168 -5.27 -19.98 18.20
N TRP A 169 -6.57 -20.27 18.24
CA TRP A 169 -7.09 -21.56 17.79
C TRP A 169 -6.84 -21.82 16.32
N PHE A 170 -7.08 -20.82 15.46
CA PHE A 170 -6.83 -20.90 14.01
C PHE A 170 -5.32 -21.05 13.71
N ALA A 171 -4.46 -20.29 14.41
CA ALA A 171 -3.01 -20.43 14.31
C ALA A 171 -2.56 -21.86 14.66
N HIS A 172 -3.09 -22.45 15.73
CA HIS A 172 -2.78 -23.84 16.13
C HIS A 172 -3.22 -24.89 15.10
N ILE A 173 -4.36 -24.69 14.44
CA ILE A 173 -4.77 -25.54 13.31
C ILE A 173 -3.78 -25.41 12.16
N LEU A 174 -3.39 -24.20 11.81
CA LEU A 174 -2.40 -23.97 10.74
C LEU A 174 -1.04 -24.57 11.07
N GLU A 175 -0.56 -24.44 12.31
CA GLU A 175 0.69 -25.07 12.75
C GLU A 175 0.67 -26.59 12.48
N ASN A 176 -0.41 -27.27 12.83
CA ASN A 176 -0.54 -28.70 12.59
C ASN A 176 -0.59 -29.07 11.10
N GLN A 177 -1.15 -28.22 10.25
CA GLN A 177 -1.20 -28.41 8.80
C GLN A 177 0.12 -28.02 8.12
N MET A 178 0.92 -27.15 8.76
CA MET A 178 2.20 -26.70 8.25
C MET A 178 3.38 -27.57 8.65
N VAL A 179 3.16 -28.66 9.38
CA VAL A 179 4.20 -29.62 9.72
C VAL A 179 4.86 -30.13 8.43
N GLY A 180 6.15 -29.84 8.28
CA GLY A 180 6.94 -30.18 7.07
C GLY A 180 6.90 -29.13 5.96
N VAL A 181 6.12 -28.05 6.08
CA VAL A 181 6.19 -26.92 5.17
C VAL A 181 7.29 -25.97 5.64
N GLY A 182 8.30 -25.77 4.80
CA GLY A 182 9.39 -24.83 5.12
C GLY A 182 8.90 -23.38 5.20
N MET A 183 9.49 -22.58 6.09
CA MET A 183 9.20 -21.18 6.33
C MET A 183 9.07 -20.35 5.03
N ILE A 184 10.06 -20.47 4.13
CA ILE A 184 10.06 -19.73 2.86
C ILE A 184 8.83 -20.09 2.02
N THR A 185 8.48 -21.37 1.95
CA THR A 185 7.30 -21.83 1.20
C THR A 185 6.01 -21.23 1.77
N ALA A 186 5.85 -21.19 3.09
CA ALA A 186 4.68 -20.61 3.74
C ALA A 186 4.56 -19.09 3.49
N VAL A 187 5.69 -18.36 3.56
CA VAL A 187 5.73 -16.93 3.25
C VAL A 187 5.38 -16.67 1.78
N VAL A 188 5.95 -17.44 0.85
CA VAL A 188 5.62 -17.34 -0.57
C VAL A 188 4.14 -17.66 -0.83
N LEU A 189 3.60 -18.70 -0.21
CA LEU A 189 2.18 -19.05 -0.33
C LEU A 189 1.28 -17.95 0.21
N SER A 190 1.59 -17.39 1.38
CA SER A 190 0.83 -16.26 1.95
C SER A 190 0.77 -15.08 0.99
N PHE A 191 1.91 -14.72 0.41
CA PHE A 191 2.00 -13.64 -0.58
C PHE A 191 1.16 -13.94 -1.83
N VAL A 192 1.32 -15.11 -2.42
CA VAL A 192 0.66 -15.51 -3.68
C VAL A 192 -0.85 -15.67 -3.49
N ILE A 193 -1.28 -16.31 -2.40
CA ILE A 193 -2.69 -16.47 -2.07
C ILE A 193 -3.33 -15.09 -1.86
N TYR A 194 -2.68 -14.21 -1.08
CA TYR A 194 -3.19 -12.86 -0.89
C TYR A 194 -3.28 -12.12 -2.22
N LEU A 195 -2.21 -12.11 -3.00
CA LEU A 195 -2.14 -11.40 -4.28
C LEU A 195 -3.30 -11.79 -5.20
N TYR A 196 -3.48 -13.08 -5.47
CA TYR A 196 -4.47 -13.54 -6.43
C TYR A 196 -5.90 -13.64 -5.90
N SER A 197 -6.10 -13.76 -4.59
CA SER A 197 -7.45 -13.67 -4.02
C SER A 197 -8.11 -12.31 -4.28
N HIS A 198 -7.34 -11.29 -4.62
CA HIS A 198 -7.86 -9.96 -4.94
C HIS A 198 -8.78 -9.93 -6.18
N TYR A 199 -8.73 -10.93 -7.06
CA TYR A 199 -9.72 -11.05 -8.14
C TYR A 199 -11.17 -11.11 -7.63
N PHE A 200 -11.38 -11.52 -6.38
CA PHE A 200 -12.69 -11.62 -5.75
C PHE A 200 -13.08 -10.37 -4.95
N PHE A 201 -12.21 -9.37 -4.89
CA PHE A 201 -12.42 -8.15 -4.11
C PHE A 201 -12.44 -6.90 -5.00
N ALA A 202 -13.44 -6.05 -4.81
CA ALA A 202 -13.54 -4.76 -5.48
C ALA A 202 -12.92 -3.61 -4.67
N SER A 203 -12.39 -3.90 -3.48
CA SER A 203 -11.82 -2.90 -2.58
C SER A 203 -10.60 -3.46 -1.85
N MET A 204 -9.49 -2.73 -1.92
CA MET A 204 -8.26 -3.09 -1.20
C MET A 204 -8.47 -3.08 0.32
N SER A 205 -9.20 -2.11 0.85
CA SER A 205 -9.48 -2.05 2.29
C SER A 205 -10.30 -3.25 2.76
N ALA A 206 -11.35 -3.64 2.01
CA ALA A 206 -12.14 -4.83 2.31
C ALA A 206 -11.29 -6.10 2.25
N HIS A 207 -10.35 -6.19 1.30
CA HIS A 207 -9.44 -7.33 1.19
C HIS A 207 -8.50 -7.41 2.39
N VAL A 208 -7.84 -6.29 2.77
CA VAL A 208 -6.98 -6.25 3.95
C VAL A 208 -7.74 -6.66 5.20
N THR A 209 -8.90 -6.08 5.44
CA THR A 209 -9.68 -6.37 6.66
C THR A 209 -10.19 -7.80 6.74
N SER A 210 -10.41 -8.46 5.59
CA SER A 210 -10.96 -9.82 5.54
C SER A 210 -9.89 -10.91 5.62
N MET A 211 -8.74 -10.73 4.97
CA MET A 211 -7.80 -11.84 4.75
C MET A 211 -6.43 -11.65 5.38
N TYR A 212 -6.03 -10.41 5.70
CA TYR A 212 -4.68 -10.12 6.14
C TYR A 212 -4.29 -10.87 7.42
N ALA A 213 -5.12 -10.80 8.46
CA ALA A 213 -4.86 -11.44 9.75
C ALA A 213 -4.67 -12.97 9.62
N ALA A 214 -5.50 -13.63 8.80
CA ALA A 214 -5.38 -15.05 8.56
C ALA A 214 -4.09 -15.45 7.82
N LEU A 215 -3.67 -14.65 6.83
CA LEU A 215 -2.50 -15.00 6.02
C LEU A 215 -1.17 -14.66 6.68
N ILE A 216 -1.12 -13.65 7.56
CA ILE A 216 0.09 -13.40 8.35
C ILE A 216 0.37 -14.53 9.36
N THR A 217 -0.69 -15.17 9.89
CA THR A 217 -0.54 -16.32 10.78
C THR A 217 -0.01 -17.56 10.07
N LEU A 218 -0.25 -17.71 8.77
CA LEU A 218 0.26 -18.83 7.98
C LEU A 218 1.81 -18.86 7.92
N GLY A 219 2.44 -17.71 7.64
CA GLY A 219 3.90 -17.60 7.65
C GLY A 219 4.48 -17.84 9.05
N ALA A 220 3.87 -17.23 10.08
CA ALA A 220 4.30 -17.38 11.46
C ALA A 220 4.16 -18.84 11.97
N ALA A 221 3.09 -19.54 11.60
CA ALA A 221 2.90 -20.95 11.93
C ALA A 221 4.01 -21.86 11.38
N ALA A 222 4.63 -21.49 10.25
CA ALA A 222 5.79 -22.17 9.68
C ALA A 222 7.14 -21.66 10.22
N GLY A 223 7.14 -20.85 11.28
CA GLY A 223 8.35 -20.33 11.95
C GLY A 223 8.92 -19.04 11.34
N ALA A 224 8.20 -18.36 10.45
CA ALA A 224 8.67 -17.08 9.94
C ALA A 224 8.57 -15.97 11.03
N PRO A 225 9.55 -15.06 11.10
CA PRO A 225 9.48 -13.90 12.00
C PRO A 225 8.20 -13.10 11.78
N ALA A 226 7.62 -12.59 12.87
CA ALA A 226 6.37 -11.84 12.85
C ALA A 226 6.42 -10.63 11.91
N PHE A 227 7.55 -9.92 11.86
CA PHE A 227 7.76 -8.80 10.94
C PHE A 227 7.64 -9.25 9.48
N ILE A 228 8.37 -10.30 9.08
CA ILE A 228 8.36 -10.81 7.70
C ILE A 228 6.98 -11.34 7.31
N SER A 229 6.35 -12.13 8.18
CA SER A 229 4.99 -12.64 7.94
C SER A 229 4.01 -11.50 7.69
N SER A 230 4.08 -10.42 8.49
CA SER A 230 3.23 -9.25 8.36
C SER A 230 3.57 -8.42 7.13
N PHE A 231 4.85 -8.09 6.96
CA PHE A 231 5.29 -7.16 5.93
C PHE A 231 5.09 -7.68 4.52
N VAL A 232 5.39 -8.96 4.30
CA VAL A 232 5.23 -9.60 2.98
C VAL A 232 3.76 -9.57 2.51
N VAL A 233 2.82 -9.89 3.39
CA VAL A 233 1.38 -9.82 3.06
C VAL A 233 0.92 -8.37 2.90
N ALA A 234 1.48 -7.44 3.67
CA ALA A 234 1.20 -6.02 3.52
C ALA A 234 1.65 -5.49 2.15
N MET A 235 2.81 -5.93 1.66
CA MET A 235 3.25 -5.58 0.30
C MET A 235 2.29 -6.16 -0.75
N ALA A 236 1.89 -7.44 -0.60
CA ALA A 236 0.89 -8.05 -1.48
C ALA A 236 -0.42 -7.25 -1.52
N SER A 237 -0.83 -6.65 -0.39
CA SER A 237 -2.08 -5.89 -0.29
C SER A 237 -2.09 -4.60 -1.10
N ASN A 238 -0.94 -4.02 -1.39
CA ASN A 238 -0.83 -2.84 -2.24
C ASN A 238 -0.79 -3.22 -3.73
N ILE A 239 0.06 -4.18 -4.06
CA ILE A 239 0.34 -4.53 -5.45
C ILE A 239 -0.76 -5.37 -6.10
N CYS A 240 -1.60 -6.06 -5.32
CA CYS A 240 -2.74 -6.83 -5.85
C CYS A 240 -3.70 -5.97 -6.69
N GLY A 241 -3.73 -4.66 -6.47
CA GLY A 241 -4.49 -3.73 -7.28
C GLY A 241 -4.12 -3.72 -8.76
N CYS A 242 -2.93 -4.25 -9.15
CA CYS A 242 -2.51 -4.34 -10.55
C CYS A 242 -3.36 -5.28 -11.39
N LEU A 243 -4.07 -6.24 -10.78
CA LEU A 243 -4.74 -7.35 -11.47
C LEU A 243 -6.00 -6.92 -12.23
N THR A 244 -6.80 -6.02 -11.66
CA THR A 244 -8.11 -5.68 -12.21
C THR A 244 -8.29 -4.17 -12.41
N HIS A 245 -9.19 -3.78 -13.30
CA HIS A 245 -9.52 -2.39 -13.57
C HIS A 245 -10.50 -1.78 -12.54
N PHE A 246 -10.88 -2.54 -11.53
CA PHE A 246 -11.83 -2.12 -10.48
C PHE A 246 -11.33 -2.39 -9.06
N GLY A 247 -10.21 -3.09 -8.88
CA GLY A 247 -9.73 -3.57 -7.58
C GLY A 247 -9.17 -2.49 -6.66
N THR A 248 -8.94 -1.28 -7.16
CA THR A 248 -8.40 -0.16 -6.39
C THR A 248 -9.10 1.15 -6.77
N GLY A 249 -9.09 2.14 -5.87
CA GLY A 249 -9.72 3.44 -6.14
C GLY A 249 -9.24 4.14 -7.41
N PRO A 250 -7.94 4.21 -7.71
CA PRO A 250 -7.41 4.81 -8.93
C PRO A 250 -7.72 4.03 -10.22
N ALA A 251 -7.83 2.69 -10.16
CA ALA A 251 -7.96 1.85 -11.36
C ALA A 251 -9.11 2.24 -12.28
N PRO A 252 -10.36 2.49 -11.81
CA PRO A 252 -11.45 2.92 -12.67
C PRO A 252 -11.18 4.25 -13.36
N VAL A 253 -10.45 5.16 -12.72
CA VAL A 253 -10.11 6.48 -13.29
C VAL A 253 -9.15 6.31 -14.46
N TYR A 254 -8.07 5.54 -14.26
CA TYR A 254 -7.11 5.24 -15.31
C TYR A 254 -7.74 4.42 -16.47
N PHE A 255 -8.56 3.43 -16.13
CA PHE A 255 -9.24 2.60 -17.13
C PHE A 255 -10.30 3.40 -17.91
N GLY A 256 -11.06 4.25 -17.22
CA GLY A 256 -12.08 5.12 -17.79
C GLY A 256 -11.55 6.13 -18.82
N SER A 257 -10.23 6.40 -18.83
CA SER A 257 -9.59 7.23 -19.86
C SER A 257 -9.66 6.62 -21.26
N GLY A 258 -9.97 5.32 -21.39
CA GLY A 258 -10.25 4.65 -22.67
C GLY A 258 -9.02 4.25 -23.49
N TYR A 259 -7.80 4.47 -23.01
CA TYR A 259 -6.57 4.13 -23.75
C TYR A 259 -6.26 2.64 -23.82
N VAL A 260 -6.88 1.83 -22.94
CA VAL A 260 -6.57 0.39 -22.83
C VAL A 260 -7.87 -0.39 -22.65
N ASN A 261 -8.05 -1.46 -23.45
CA ASN A 261 -9.18 -2.36 -23.28
C ASN A 261 -8.99 -3.32 -22.09
N GLN A 262 -10.08 -3.91 -21.61
CA GLN A 262 -10.10 -4.78 -20.44
C GLN A 262 -9.14 -5.98 -20.56
N LYS A 263 -9.13 -6.65 -21.72
CA LYS A 263 -8.27 -7.82 -21.95
C LYS A 263 -6.79 -7.44 -21.78
N THR A 264 -6.38 -6.34 -22.40
CA THR A 264 -5.00 -5.85 -22.31
C THR A 264 -4.67 -5.45 -20.88
N TRP A 265 -5.59 -4.77 -20.16
CA TRP A 265 -5.39 -4.40 -18.76
C TRP A 265 -5.11 -5.63 -17.90
N TRP A 266 -5.95 -6.65 -17.99
CA TRP A 266 -5.82 -7.86 -17.19
C TRP A 266 -4.56 -8.67 -17.56
N THR A 267 -4.22 -8.74 -18.84
CA THR A 267 -3.00 -9.44 -19.29
C THR A 267 -1.75 -8.75 -18.78
N ILE A 268 -1.66 -7.42 -18.92
CA ILE A 268 -0.52 -6.64 -18.41
C ILE A 268 -0.48 -6.74 -16.89
N GLY A 269 -1.61 -6.57 -16.21
CA GLY A 269 -1.71 -6.69 -14.76
C GLY A 269 -1.21 -8.04 -14.24
N PHE A 270 -1.60 -9.14 -14.91
CA PHE A 270 -1.08 -10.47 -14.58
C PHE A 270 0.43 -10.59 -14.81
N CYS A 271 0.96 -10.12 -15.94
CA CYS A 271 2.41 -10.14 -16.21
C CYS A 271 3.19 -9.31 -15.17
N ILE A 272 2.67 -8.13 -14.82
CA ILE A 272 3.29 -7.28 -13.79
C ILE A 272 3.18 -7.92 -12.41
N SER A 273 2.12 -8.67 -12.10
CA SER A 273 2.02 -9.40 -10.83
C SER A 273 3.13 -10.46 -10.67
N LEU A 274 3.51 -11.14 -11.76
CA LEU A 274 4.64 -12.07 -11.74
C LEU A 274 5.96 -11.34 -11.48
N LEU A 275 6.15 -10.16 -12.07
CA LEU A 275 7.32 -9.32 -11.79
C LEU A 275 7.34 -8.89 -10.31
N HIS A 276 6.19 -8.51 -9.74
CA HIS A 276 6.07 -8.20 -8.32
C HIS A 276 6.46 -9.37 -7.43
N ILE A 277 6.00 -10.60 -7.74
CA ILE A 277 6.39 -11.81 -6.99
C ILE A 277 7.91 -11.96 -6.98
N VAL A 278 8.54 -11.88 -8.15
CA VAL A 278 10.00 -12.04 -8.28
C VAL A 278 10.77 -10.96 -7.51
N ILE A 279 10.37 -9.69 -7.65
CA ILE A 279 11.10 -8.59 -7.03
C ILE A 279 10.85 -8.51 -5.53
N TRP A 280 9.59 -8.59 -5.07
CA TRP A 280 9.32 -8.51 -3.63
C TRP A 280 9.85 -9.72 -2.87
N LEU A 281 9.67 -10.93 -3.37
CA LEU A 281 10.15 -12.12 -2.67
C LEU A 281 11.64 -12.40 -2.93
N GLY A 282 12.15 -12.13 -4.12
CA GLY A 282 13.57 -12.35 -4.46
C GLY A 282 14.44 -11.20 -3.96
N VAL A 283 14.34 -10.02 -4.58
CA VAL A 283 15.17 -8.85 -4.20
C VAL A 283 14.81 -8.38 -2.79
N GLY A 284 13.52 -8.30 -2.46
CA GLY A 284 13.05 -7.95 -1.12
C GLY A 284 13.51 -8.95 -0.08
N GLY A 285 13.41 -10.26 -0.34
CA GLY A 285 13.87 -11.30 0.56
C GLY A 285 15.37 -11.16 0.91
N VAL A 286 16.22 -10.93 -0.09
CA VAL A 286 17.66 -10.68 0.12
C VAL A 286 17.87 -9.39 0.93
N TRP A 287 17.13 -8.33 0.60
CA TRP A 287 17.22 -7.06 1.31
C TRP A 287 16.82 -7.19 2.78
N TRP A 288 15.73 -7.87 3.07
CA TRP A 288 15.24 -8.07 4.44
C TRP A 288 16.18 -8.97 5.26
N HIS A 289 16.82 -9.95 4.62
CA HIS A 289 17.87 -10.73 5.26
C HIS A 289 19.08 -9.84 5.63
N PHE A 290 19.51 -8.95 4.74
CA PHE A 290 20.58 -7.99 5.00
C PHE A 290 20.24 -7.02 6.14
N LEU A 291 18.96 -6.65 6.30
CA LEU A 291 18.47 -5.84 7.41
C LEU A 291 18.31 -6.60 8.73
N GLY A 292 18.49 -7.92 8.73
CA GLY A 292 18.36 -8.76 9.93
C GLY A 292 16.91 -9.03 10.33
N TYR A 293 15.96 -8.94 9.42
CA TYR A 293 14.55 -9.21 9.69
C TYR A 293 14.20 -10.70 9.65
N TRP A 294 15.11 -11.56 9.17
CA TRP A 294 14.97 -13.02 9.16
C TRP A 294 16.34 -13.72 9.06
#